data_0550af75cee6c16671f183c59745c605
#
_entry.id   0550af75cee6c16671f183c59745c605
#
_cell.length_a   1.000
_cell.length_b   1.000
_cell.length_c   1.000
_cell.angle_alpha   90.00
_cell.angle_beta   90.00
_cell.angle_gamma   90.00
#
_symmetry.space_group_name_H-M   'P 1'
#
loop_
_entity.id
_entity.type
_entity.pdbx_description
1 polymer ?
#
loop_
_entity_poly.entity_id
_entity_poly.type
_entity_poly.pdbx_seq_one_letter_code
_entity_poly.pdbx_strand_id
1 'polypeptide(L)'
;VKACNHCWELEDKGLGSLRYHFNRSYAYDEVVKATNANNFFIPDLKLRYIDIRFSNKCNLKCVTCSSGWSTAWYGDSVQLGHSLPSEPKLKSIENTDNLLTQIYDQIDNIEQIYFAGGEPLMLPEHYKLLNKIIDKGRAEKIALLYSTNMAKLTYGKWDVVPLWQQFKEICVQASLDGSHSRGEYLRTNIKWDNVEANIERLQKEVPHLNFNIAPTISWMNSYNVVDLHREFIEKKYITVGKIHANILHNPPQYALYKLPKGHLDALVNKYNKHIEWIKTLDAPDNLKTMDILAFEKVVVYIKEGLESKVDNHKEETYSIIQANLDKLRKVDFFNIFPEFADLKNKHYYE
;
A
#
# COMPACT_ATOMS: atom_id res chain seq x y z
N VAL A 1 -9.52 -26.05 4.88
CA VAL A 1 -8.89 -25.30 5.99
C VAL A 1 -9.48 -23.90 6.00
N LYS A 2 -10.01 -23.38 7.13
CA LYS A 2 -10.67 -22.06 7.23
C LYS A 2 -9.84 -20.92 6.64
N ALA A 3 -8.52 -20.97 6.80
CA ALA A 3 -7.61 -19.96 6.27
C ALA A 3 -7.59 -19.86 4.72
N CYS A 4 -8.01 -20.90 4.01
CA CYS A 4 -8.03 -20.95 2.54
C CYS A 4 -9.36 -20.51 1.95
N ASN A 5 -10.42 -20.36 2.77
CA ASN A 5 -11.77 -20.07 2.27
C ASN A 5 -11.82 -18.79 1.42
N HIS A 6 -11.13 -17.74 1.85
CA HIS A 6 -11.12 -16.48 1.10
C HIS A 6 -10.60 -16.64 -0.34
N CYS A 7 -9.55 -17.45 -0.55
CA CYS A 7 -9.05 -17.70 -1.91
C CYS A 7 -10.08 -18.47 -2.73
N TRP A 8 -10.74 -19.46 -2.14
CA TRP A 8 -11.76 -20.27 -2.83
C TRP A 8 -13.01 -19.46 -3.16
N GLU A 9 -13.48 -18.61 -2.22
CA GLU A 9 -14.62 -17.71 -2.46
C GLU A 9 -14.37 -16.74 -3.62
N LEU A 10 -13.13 -16.26 -3.79
CA LEU A 10 -12.75 -15.43 -4.94
C LEU A 10 -12.75 -16.24 -6.23
N GLU A 11 -12.16 -17.44 -6.20
CA GLU A 11 -12.06 -18.31 -7.37
C GLU A 11 -13.43 -18.84 -7.83
N ASP A 12 -14.32 -19.15 -6.89
CA ASP A 12 -15.72 -19.55 -7.18
C ASP A 12 -16.52 -18.43 -7.88
N LYS A 13 -16.13 -17.18 -7.63
CA LYS A 13 -16.68 -15.98 -8.33
C LYS A 13 -15.96 -15.65 -9.64
N GLY A 14 -15.02 -16.49 -10.09
CA GLY A 14 -14.21 -16.22 -11.27
C GLY A 14 -13.15 -15.15 -11.10
N LEU A 15 -12.85 -14.75 -9.84
CA LEU A 15 -11.84 -13.75 -9.50
C LEU A 15 -10.49 -14.41 -9.21
N GLY A 16 -9.40 -13.69 -9.54
CA GLY A 16 -8.04 -14.15 -9.21
C GLY A 16 -7.78 -14.10 -7.70
N SER A 17 -7.23 -15.18 -7.13
CA SER A 17 -6.76 -15.23 -5.75
C SER A 17 -5.24 -15.19 -5.67
N LEU A 18 -4.67 -14.89 -4.49
CA LEU A 18 -3.23 -15.01 -4.25
C LEU A 18 -2.75 -16.43 -4.53
N ARG A 19 -3.51 -17.46 -4.12
CA ARG A 19 -3.20 -18.86 -4.41
C ARG A 19 -3.08 -19.13 -5.91
N TYR A 20 -4.05 -18.65 -6.70
CA TYR A 20 -4.05 -18.79 -8.14
C TYR A 20 -2.81 -18.14 -8.78
N HIS A 21 -2.47 -16.91 -8.36
CA HIS A 21 -1.30 -16.20 -8.87
C HIS A 21 0.01 -16.91 -8.54
N PHE A 22 0.20 -17.32 -7.29
CA PHE A 22 1.42 -18.02 -6.89
C PHE A 22 1.56 -19.39 -7.53
N ASN A 23 0.47 -20.15 -7.67
CA ASN A 23 0.49 -21.46 -8.34
C ASN A 23 0.91 -21.36 -9.81
N ARG A 24 0.50 -20.29 -10.50
CA ARG A 24 0.93 -20.04 -11.88
C ARG A 24 2.38 -19.55 -11.98
N SER A 25 2.81 -18.72 -11.04
CA SER A 25 4.14 -18.12 -11.05
C SER A 25 5.25 -19.12 -10.71
N TYR A 26 4.97 -20.11 -9.87
CA TYR A 26 5.98 -20.99 -9.27
C TYR A 26 5.81 -22.48 -9.57
N ALA A 27 5.24 -22.81 -10.72
CA ALA A 27 5.14 -24.19 -11.21
C ALA A 27 4.60 -25.18 -10.17
N TYR A 28 3.39 -24.92 -9.67
CA TYR A 28 2.73 -25.69 -8.61
C TYR A 28 2.79 -27.20 -8.81
N ASP A 29 2.61 -27.67 -10.06
CA ASP A 29 2.62 -29.11 -10.38
C ASP A 29 3.97 -29.78 -10.09
N GLU A 30 5.08 -29.07 -10.26
CA GLU A 30 6.42 -29.55 -9.93
C GLU A 30 6.58 -29.71 -8.41
N VAL A 31 6.07 -28.74 -7.64
CA VAL A 31 6.09 -28.81 -6.17
C VAL A 31 5.25 -30.01 -5.68
N VAL A 32 4.06 -30.20 -6.23
CA VAL A 32 3.19 -31.31 -5.89
C VAL A 32 3.86 -32.67 -6.17
N LYS A 33 4.46 -32.83 -7.36
CA LYS A 33 5.18 -34.08 -7.73
C LYS A 33 6.34 -34.35 -6.77
N ALA A 34 7.16 -33.34 -6.48
CA ALA A 34 8.28 -33.47 -5.55
C ALA A 34 7.83 -33.83 -4.13
N THR A 35 6.76 -33.22 -3.64
CA THR A 35 6.18 -33.45 -2.32
C THR A 35 5.58 -34.86 -2.21
N ASN A 36 4.82 -35.31 -3.20
CA ASN A 36 4.17 -36.62 -3.19
C ASN A 36 5.20 -37.77 -3.23
N ALA A 37 6.28 -37.59 -3.99
CA ALA A 37 7.35 -38.58 -4.09
C ALA A 37 8.07 -38.82 -2.73
N ASN A 38 7.97 -37.87 -1.80
CA ASN A 38 8.65 -37.89 -0.51
C ASN A 38 7.68 -37.96 0.71
N ASN A 39 6.51 -38.56 0.57
CA ASN A 39 5.49 -38.62 1.64
C ASN A 39 5.14 -37.24 2.20
N PHE A 40 4.94 -36.25 1.33
CA PHE A 40 4.69 -34.85 1.67
C PHE A 40 5.86 -34.15 2.38
N PHE A 41 7.03 -34.72 2.41
CA PHE A 41 8.25 -34.09 2.91
C PHE A 41 9.04 -33.48 1.74
N ILE A 42 9.54 -32.26 1.95
CA ILE A 42 10.42 -31.56 1.00
C ILE A 42 11.83 -31.57 1.59
N PRO A 43 12.73 -32.45 1.10
CA PRO A 43 14.07 -32.60 1.69
C PRO A 43 14.98 -31.40 1.43
N ASP A 44 14.74 -30.68 0.34
CA ASP A 44 15.54 -29.52 -0.07
C ASP A 44 14.59 -28.32 -0.33
N LEU A 45 14.34 -27.55 0.73
CA LEU A 45 13.48 -26.37 0.66
C LEU A 45 14.19 -25.24 -0.10
N LYS A 46 13.64 -24.85 -1.25
CA LYS A 46 14.12 -23.73 -2.06
C LYS A 46 13.16 -22.57 -1.95
N LEU A 47 13.56 -21.50 -1.25
CA LEU A 47 12.78 -20.28 -1.14
C LEU A 47 12.95 -19.45 -2.43
N ARG A 48 11.91 -19.38 -3.26
CA ARG A 48 11.91 -18.59 -4.50
C ARG A 48 11.31 -17.19 -4.33
N TYR A 49 10.36 -17.04 -3.39
CA TYR A 49 9.69 -15.79 -3.05
C TYR A 49 9.74 -15.57 -1.54
N ILE A 50 10.05 -14.34 -1.14
CA ILE A 50 10.06 -13.94 0.27
C ILE A 50 9.32 -12.61 0.44
N ASP A 51 8.32 -12.55 1.35
CA ASP A 51 7.70 -11.32 1.87
C ASP A 51 8.38 -10.97 3.19
N ILE A 52 9.07 -9.84 3.27
CA ILE A 52 9.87 -9.45 4.43
C ILE A 52 9.31 -8.17 5.06
N ARG A 53 9.04 -8.24 6.38
CA ARG A 53 8.59 -7.12 7.21
C ARG A 53 9.39 -7.12 8.50
N PHE A 54 10.55 -6.46 8.53
CA PHE A 54 11.47 -6.50 9.67
C PHE A 54 10.92 -5.86 10.94
N SER A 55 10.16 -4.76 10.84
CA SER A 55 9.58 -4.06 11.99
C SER A 55 8.50 -3.06 11.55
N ASN A 56 7.85 -2.43 12.56
CA ASN A 56 6.92 -1.32 12.36
C ASN A 56 7.63 0.05 12.28
N LYS A 57 8.96 0.11 12.12
CA LYS A 57 9.68 1.39 12.01
C LYS A 57 9.23 2.15 10.77
N CYS A 58 8.69 3.35 10.98
CA CYS A 58 8.19 4.23 9.93
C CYS A 58 8.38 5.69 10.33
N ASN A 59 8.53 6.58 9.34
CA ASN A 59 8.67 8.02 9.52
C ASN A 59 7.33 8.77 9.44
N LEU A 60 6.25 8.12 8.97
CA LEU A 60 4.95 8.75 8.78
C LEU A 60 3.93 8.34 9.84
N LYS A 61 2.98 9.24 10.09
CA LYS A 61 1.83 9.07 10.97
C LYS A 61 0.52 9.11 10.16
N CYS A 62 0.38 8.21 9.16
CA CYS A 62 -0.80 8.18 8.29
C CYS A 62 -2.07 8.08 9.11
N VAL A 63 -3.12 8.84 8.74
CA VAL A 63 -4.37 8.92 9.53
C VAL A 63 -5.02 7.54 9.73
N THR A 64 -4.98 6.71 8.72
CA THR A 64 -5.56 5.35 8.75
C THR A 64 -4.66 4.29 9.39
N CYS A 65 -3.50 4.69 9.95
CA CYS A 65 -2.52 3.81 10.57
C CYS A 65 -2.62 3.84 12.11
N SER A 66 -1.72 3.14 12.81
CA SER A 66 -1.65 3.11 14.27
C SER A 66 -0.22 2.87 14.77
N SER A 67 -0.01 2.97 16.09
CA SER A 67 1.26 2.68 16.75
C SER A 67 1.75 1.24 16.55
N GLY A 68 0.86 0.30 16.28
CA GLY A 68 1.23 -1.08 15.94
C GLY A 68 1.94 -1.22 14.60
N TRP A 69 1.68 -0.32 13.66
CA TRP A 69 2.21 -0.34 12.30
C TRP A 69 3.21 0.78 11.99
N SER A 70 3.29 1.81 12.84
CA SER A 70 4.23 2.91 12.68
C SER A 70 4.75 3.41 14.02
N THR A 71 6.07 3.40 14.19
CA THR A 71 6.72 3.96 15.39
C THR A 71 6.48 5.46 15.54
N ALA A 72 6.25 6.20 14.45
CA ALA A 72 5.97 7.63 14.49
C ALA A 72 4.61 7.96 15.15
N TRP A 73 3.67 7.00 15.14
CA TRP A 73 2.36 7.12 15.79
C TRP A 73 2.42 7.06 17.32
N TYR A 74 3.50 6.53 17.90
CA TYR A 74 3.54 6.22 19.34
C TYR A 74 3.25 7.45 20.21
N GLY A 75 3.86 8.58 19.90
CA GLY A 75 3.65 9.83 20.64
C GLY A 75 2.19 10.35 20.58
N ASP A 76 1.58 10.30 19.39
CA ASP A 76 0.18 10.68 19.22
C ASP A 76 -0.75 9.71 19.98
N SER A 77 -0.47 8.42 19.92
CA SER A 77 -1.25 7.38 20.62
C SER A 77 -1.22 7.57 22.15
N VAL A 78 -0.06 7.94 22.72
CA VAL A 78 0.06 8.28 24.14
C VAL A 78 -0.86 9.45 24.50
N GLN A 79 -0.81 10.54 23.72
CA GLN A 79 -1.58 11.76 24.00
C GLN A 79 -3.10 11.57 23.80
N LEU A 80 -3.49 10.66 22.91
CA LEU A 80 -4.90 10.32 22.65
C LEU A 80 -5.43 9.22 23.57
N GLY A 81 -4.60 8.67 24.46
CA GLY A 81 -5.01 7.59 25.37
C GLY A 81 -5.32 6.26 24.66
N HIS A 82 -4.75 6.03 23.47
CA HIS A 82 -4.95 4.80 22.74
C HIS A 82 -4.22 3.63 23.41
N SER A 83 -4.70 2.41 23.18
CA SER A 83 -3.96 1.19 23.54
C SER A 83 -2.61 1.16 22.84
N LEU A 84 -1.56 0.87 23.60
CA LEU A 84 -0.18 0.88 23.12
C LEU A 84 0.38 -0.54 23.03
N PRO A 85 1.26 -0.82 22.06
CA PRO A 85 2.10 -2.00 22.13
C PRO A 85 3.07 -1.89 23.33
N SER A 86 3.58 -3.03 23.78
CA SER A 86 4.54 -3.09 24.92
C SER A 86 5.79 -2.25 24.69
N GLU A 87 6.21 -2.14 23.42
CA GLU A 87 7.35 -1.31 23.00
C GLU A 87 6.99 -0.52 21.73
N PRO A 88 7.53 0.72 21.55
CA PRO A 88 7.29 1.52 20.35
C PRO A 88 7.74 0.81 19.07
N LYS A 89 8.88 0.12 19.12
CA LYS A 89 9.43 -0.64 17.99
C LYS A 89 9.14 -2.12 18.14
N LEU A 90 8.15 -2.59 17.38
CA LEU A 90 7.89 -4.00 17.26
C LEU A 90 8.85 -4.63 16.23
N LYS A 91 9.43 -5.73 16.60
CA LYS A 91 10.26 -6.55 15.70
C LYS A 91 9.44 -7.77 15.27
N SER A 92 9.48 -8.11 14.00
CA SER A 92 8.84 -9.33 13.50
C SER A 92 9.54 -10.60 14.00
N ILE A 93 10.83 -10.48 14.34
CA ILE A 93 11.69 -11.58 14.79
C ILE A 93 12.64 -11.05 15.85
N GLU A 94 12.85 -11.81 16.92
CA GLU A 94 13.75 -11.44 18.02
C GLU A 94 15.23 -11.32 17.56
N ASN A 95 15.68 -12.27 16.75
CA ASN A 95 17.05 -12.28 16.22
C ASN A 95 17.08 -12.03 14.71
N THR A 96 17.17 -10.76 14.33
CA THR A 96 17.22 -10.33 12.92
C THR A 96 18.48 -10.82 12.19
N ASP A 97 19.61 -10.94 12.88
CA ASP A 97 20.86 -11.41 12.24
C ASP A 97 20.77 -12.92 11.92
N ASN A 98 20.09 -13.70 12.75
CA ASN A 98 19.80 -15.11 12.43
C ASN A 98 18.86 -15.23 11.22
N LEU A 99 17.80 -14.43 11.14
CA LEU A 99 16.93 -14.38 9.97
C LEU A 99 17.72 -14.02 8.69
N LEU A 100 18.56 -12.99 8.76
CA LEU A 100 19.39 -12.59 7.61
C LEU A 100 20.33 -13.73 7.18
N THR A 101 20.93 -14.45 8.14
CA THR A 101 21.78 -15.60 7.84
C THR A 101 21.01 -16.69 7.09
N GLN A 102 19.81 -17.05 7.55
CA GLN A 102 18.97 -18.05 6.89
C GLN A 102 18.57 -17.59 5.45
N ILE A 103 18.29 -16.30 5.26
CA ILE A 103 18.01 -15.75 3.93
C ILE A 103 19.26 -15.79 3.05
N TYR A 104 20.44 -15.49 3.61
CA TYR A 104 21.70 -15.53 2.86
C TYR A 104 22.03 -16.93 2.32
N ASP A 105 21.65 -17.99 3.05
CA ASP A 105 21.80 -19.38 2.62
C ASP A 105 20.87 -19.73 1.44
N GLN A 106 19.76 -19.00 1.30
CA GLN A 106 18.78 -19.21 0.24
C GLN A 106 18.93 -18.26 -0.97
N ILE A 107 19.86 -17.29 -0.95
CA ILE A 107 19.97 -16.26 -2.02
C ILE A 107 20.07 -16.88 -3.42
N ASP A 108 20.69 -18.04 -3.55
CA ASP A 108 20.86 -18.71 -4.85
C ASP A 108 19.54 -19.23 -5.44
N ASN A 109 18.55 -19.46 -4.60
CA ASN A 109 17.21 -19.93 -4.99
C ASN A 109 16.19 -18.79 -5.16
N ILE A 110 16.46 -17.62 -4.54
CA ILE A 110 15.51 -16.49 -4.53
C ILE A 110 15.40 -15.88 -5.93
N GLU A 111 14.16 -15.68 -6.37
CA GLU A 111 13.80 -15.01 -7.62
C GLU A 111 13.11 -13.66 -7.38
N GLN A 112 12.39 -13.53 -6.25
CA GLN A 112 11.68 -12.31 -5.92
C GLN A 112 11.66 -12.06 -4.42
N ILE A 113 11.84 -10.78 -4.03
CA ILE A 113 11.70 -10.31 -2.65
C ILE A 113 10.69 -9.16 -2.60
N TYR A 114 9.68 -9.30 -1.74
CA TYR A 114 8.75 -8.23 -1.43
C TYR A 114 9.09 -7.59 -0.09
N PHE A 115 9.35 -6.29 -0.11
CA PHE A 115 9.61 -5.49 1.08
C PHE A 115 8.39 -4.63 1.45
N ALA A 116 7.89 -4.82 2.66
CA ALA A 116 6.81 -4.05 3.24
C ALA A 116 7.03 -3.87 4.76
N GLY A 117 6.01 -3.48 5.49
CA GLY A 117 6.04 -3.29 6.94
C GLY A 117 5.78 -1.85 7.34
N GLY A 118 6.58 -1.25 8.24
CA GLY A 118 6.51 0.18 8.53
C GLY A 118 6.93 1.00 7.31
N GLU A 119 8.24 1.24 7.16
CA GLU A 119 8.86 1.77 5.93
C GLU A 119 10.14 1.00 5.66
N PRO A 120 10.20 0.15 4.63
CA PRO A 120 11.35 -0.72 4.37
C PRO A 120 12.63 0.07 4.09
N LEU A 121 12.54 1.24 3.45
CA LEU A 121 13.70 2.06 3.12
C LEU A 121 14.35 2.75 4.35
N MET A 122 13.77 2.58 5.54
CA MET A 122 14.31 3.09 6.80
C MET A 122 14.98 2.01 7.68
N LEU A 123 15.23 0.85 7.13
CA LEU A 123 15.71 -0.31 7.87
C LEU A 123 17.13 -0.69 7.44
N PRO A 124 18.13 -0.68 8.35
CA PRO A 124 19.50 -1.13 8.05
C PRO A 124 19.55 -2.56 7.48
N GLU A 125 18.66 -3.41 7.97
CA GLU A 125 18.53 -4.82 7.58
C GLU A 125 18.21 -4.96 6.08
N HIS A 126 17.36 -4.08 5.56
CA HIS A 126 17.04 -4.00 4.14
C HIS A 126 18.32 -3.76 3.31
N TYR A 127 19.12 -2.75 3.66
CA TYR A 127 20.35 -2.41 2.93
C TYR A 127 21.43 -3.50 3.07
N LYS A 128 21.53 -4.12 4.25
CA LYS A 128 22.44 -5.26 4.46
C LYS A 128 22.09 -6.42 3.51
N LEU A 129 20.79 -6.73 3.37
CA LEU A 129 20.33 -7.80 2.48
C LEU A 129 20.63 -7.48 1.02
N LEU A 130 20.31 -6.26 0.55
CA LEU A 130 20.59 -5.86 -0.83
C LEU A 130 22.08 -5.94 -1.17
N ASN A 131 22.95 -5.39 -0.31
CA ASN A 131 24.39 -5.47 -0.52
C ASN A 131 24.89 -6.92 -0.56
N LYS A 132 24.38 -7.79 0.32
CA LYS A 132 24.74 -9.21 0.32
C LYS A 132 24.37 -9.95 -0.95
N ILE A 133 23.21 -9.60 -1.52
CA ILE A 133 22.73 -10.14 -2.82
C ILE A 133 23.67 -9.67 -3.95
N ILE A 134 24.04 -8.39 -3.94
CA ILE A 134 24.95 -7.78 -4.91
C ILE A 134 26.35 -8.45 -4.81
N ASP A 135 26.89 -8.55 -3.60
CA ASP A 135 28.20 -9.18 -3.34
C ASP A 135 28.26 -10.64 -3.83
N LYS A 136 27.11 -11.35 -3.78
CA LYS A 136 26.99 -12.72 -4.32
C LYS A 136 26.81 -12.76 -5.85
N GLY A 137 26.73 -11.63 -6.54
CA GLY A 137 26.49 -11.57 -7.99
C GLY A 137 25.10 -12.08 -8.39
N ARG A 138 24.09 -11.95 -7.49
CA ARG A 138 22.73 -12.47 -7.74
C ARG A 138 21.70 -11.38 -8.08
N ALA A 139 22.07 -10.11 -7.98
CA ALA A 139 21.13 -8.98 -8.14
C ALA A 139 20.40 -9.01 -9.49
N GLU A 140 21.09 -9.25 -10.60
CA GLU A 140 20.51 -9.31 -11.95
C GLU A 140 19.50 -10.48 -12.17
N LYS A 141 19.38 -11.39 -11.20
CA LYS A 141 18.45 -12.53 -11.26
C LYS A 141 17.25 -12.37 -10.34
N ILE A 142 17.25 -11.37 -9.45
CA ILE A 142 16.24 -11.17 -8.43
C ILE A 142 15.42 -9.91 -8.74
N ALA A 143 14.09 -10.07 -8.78
CA ALA A 143 13.15 -8.97 -8.83
C ALA A 143 12.83 -8.46 -7.41
N LEU A 144 12.81 -7.15 -7.23
CA LEU A 144 12.43 -6.52 -5.97
C LEU A 144 11.06 -5.84 -6.11
N LEU A 145 10.17 -6.12 -5.16
CA LEU A 145 8.88 -5.49 -5.04
C LEU A 145 8.83 -4.70 -3.72
N TYR A 146 8.32 -3.48 -3.77
CA TYR A 146 8.22 -2.59 -2.62
C TYR A 146 6.82 -2.04 -2.43
N SER A 147 6.34 -2.05 -1.16
CA SER A 147 5.36 -1.08 -0.69
C SER A 147 6.09 -0.03 0.14
N THR A 148 6.20 1.19 -0.37
CA THR A 148 6.92 2.29 0.27
C THR A 148 6.13 3.59 0.22
N ASN A 149 6.36 4.45 1.21
CA ASN A 149 5.70 5.75 1.30
C ASN A 149 6.35 6.84 0.43
N MET A 150 7.44 6.54 -0.24
CA MET A 150 8.18 7.43 -1.16
C MET A 150 8.73 8.72 -0.52
N ALA A 151 8.65 8.88 0.81
CA ALA A 151 9.10 10.10 1.46
C ALA A 151 10.63 10.27 1.45
N LYS A 152 11.37 9.17 1.39
CA LYS A 152 12.85 9.17 1.40
C LYS A 152 13.40 7.98 0.63
N LEU A 153 14.45 8.24 -0.17
CA LEU A 153 15.24 7.21 -0.86
C LEU A 153 16.58 6.93 -0.15
N THR A 154 16.85 7.67 0.94
CA THR A 154 18.09 7.55 1.71
C THR A 154 17.81 7.30 3.19
N TYR A 155 18.70 6.54 3.85
CA TYR A 155 18.66 6.31 5.28
C TYR A 155 20.07 6.26 5.86
N GLY A 156 20.42 7.26 6.69
CA GLY A 156 21.78 7.43 7.20
C GLY A 156 22.78 7.57 6.04
N LYS A 157 23.72 6.63 5.95
CA LYS A 157 24.73 6.59 4.88
C LYS A 157 24.27 5.85 3.61
N TRP A 158 23.11 5.24 3.64
CA TRP A 158 22.64 4.41 2.54
C TRP A 158 21.73 5.20 1.61
N ASP A 159 21.91 4.99 0.31
CA ASP A 159 21.05 5.41 -0.78
C ASP A 159 20.57 4.16 -1.52
N VAL A 160 19.27 4.03 -1.71
CA VAL A 160 18.70 2.83 -2.33
C VAL A 160 18.85 2.85 -3.85
N VAL A 161 18.95 4.03 -4.46
CA VAL A 161 18.94 4.19 -5.92
C VAL A 161 20.09 3.45 -6.60
N PRO A 162 21.37 3.64 -6.20
CA PRO A 162 22.48 2.90 -6.78
C PRO A 162 22.41 1.38 -6.58
N LEU A 163 21.70 0.93 -5.52
CA LEU A 163 21.47 -0.49 -5.31
C LEU A 163 20.44 -1.02 -6.29
N TRP A 164 19.29 -0.31 -6.45
CA TRP A 164 18.23 -0.72 -7.36
C TRP A 164 18.67 -0.85 -8.82
N GLN A 165 19.61 -0.02 -9.25
CA GLN A 165 20.19 -0.09 -10.61
C GLN A 165 20.81 -1.46 -10.95
N GLN A 166 21.18 -2.26 -9.95
CA GLN A 166 21.88 -3.54 -10.11
C GLN A 166 20.94 -4.75 -10.15
N PHE A 167 19.64 -4.56 -9.83
CA PHE A 167 18.68 -5.67 -9.77
C PHE A 167 17.97 -5.88 -11.10
N LYS A 168 17.48 -7.10 -11.30
CA LYS A 168 16.77 -7.52 -12.52
C LYS A 168 15.57 -6.63 -12.85
N GLU A 169 14.78 -6.35 -11.83
CA GLU A 169 13.54 -5.59 -11.93
C GLU A 169 13.25 -4.93 -10.58
N ILE A 170 12.80 -3.69 -10.61
CA ILE A 170 12.30 -3.00 -9.43
C ILE A 170 10.83 -2.64 -9.66
N CYS A 171 9.95 -3.17 -8.84
CA CYS A 171 8.54 -2.80 -8.82
C CYS A 171 8.23 -2.01 -7.54
N VAL A 172 7.86 -0.76 -7.68
CA VAL A 172 7.43 0.10 -6.57
C VAL A 172 5.93 0.28 -6.61
N GLN A 173 5.27 -0.06 -5.51
CA GLN A 173 3.90 0.31 -5.19
C GLN A 173 3.96 1.48 -4.21
N ALA A 174 3.94 2.69 -4.74
CA ALA A 174 4.00 3.91 -3.95
C ALA A 174 2.70 4.09 -3.18
N SER A 175 2.80 3.99 -1.85
CA SER A 175 1.66 4.18 -0.96
C SER A 175 1.35 5.66 -0.85
N LEU A 176 0.56 6.21 -1.80
CA LEU A 176 0.18 7.62 -1.88
C LEU A 176 -1.35 7.72 -1.92
N ASP A 177 -1.95 8.38 -0.90
CA ASP A 177 -3.41 8.43 -0.72
C ASP A 177 -4.03 9.73 -1.24
N GLY A 178 -3.22 10.68 -1.65
CA GLY A 178 -3.57 11.98 -2.20
C GLY A 178 -2.31 12.76 -2.55
N SER A 179 -2.45 13.90 -3.23
CA SER A 179 -1.35 14.80 -3.59
C SER A 179 -1.37 16.08 -2.75
N HIS A 180 -0.23 16.80 -2.73
CA HIS A 180 -0.05 18.10 -2.09
C HIS A 180 -0.53 18.11 -0.62
N SER A 181 -1.25 19.15 -0.20
CA SER A 181 -1.76 19.30 1.17
C SER A 181 -2.65 18.12 1.62
N ARG A 182 -3.40 17.50 0.72
CA ARG A 182 -4.21 16.33 0.99
C ARG A 182 -3.36 15.09 1.27
N GLY A 183 -2.32 14.88 0.48
CA GLY A 183 -1.32 13.83 0.73
C GLY A 183 -0.60 14.04 2.06
N GLU A 184 -0.19 15.28 2.37
CA GLU A 184 0.47 15.64 3.62
C GLU A 184 -0.43 15.47 4.84
N TYR A 185 -1.73 15.73 4.72
CA TYR A 185 -2.70 15.46 5.78
C TYR A 185 -2.86 13.95 6.03
N LEU A 186 -3.19 13.19 4.99
CA LEU A 186 -3.47 11.76 5.09
C LEU A 186 -2.24 10.97 5.54
N ARG A 187 -1.05 11.37 5.09
CA ARG A 187 0.23 10.76 5.43
C ARG A 187 1.12 11.72 6.19
N THR A 188 0.64 12.18 7.34
CA THR A 188 1.31 13.17 8.20
C THR A 188 2.80 12.87 8.35
N ASN A 189 3.65 13.90 8.24
CA ASN A 189 5.10 13.92 8.14
C ASN A 189 5.66 13.68 6.73
N ILE A 190 4.84 13.41 5.72
CA ILE A 190 5.29 13.45 4.33
C ILE A 190 5.45 14.92 3.90
N LYS A 191 6.37 15.17 2.98
CA LYS A 191 6.51 16.45 2.27
C LYS A 191 6.33 16.18 0.79
N TRP A 192 5.31 16.78 0.19
CA TRP A 192 4.92 16.44 -1.17
C TRP A 192 6.02 16.75 -2.18
N ASP A 193 6.70 17.89 -2.04
CA ASP A 193 7.83 18.26 -2.90
C ASP A 193 8.94 17.19 -2.90
N ASN A 194 9.20 16.56 -1.74
CA ASN A 194 10.16 15.47 -1.65
C ASN A 194 9.67 14.20 -2.39
N VAL A 195 8.38 13.94 -2.39
CA VAL A 195 7.81 12.80 -3.12
C VAL A 195 8.01 13.00 -4.62
N GLU A 196 7.68 14.18 -5.14
CA GLU A 196 7.87 14.50 -6.55
C GLU A 196 9.34 14.44 -6.95
N ALA A 197 10.23 15.06 -6.18
CA ALA A 197 11.67 14.99 -6.43
C ALA A 197 12.22 13.55 -6.40
N ASN A 198 11.71 12.70 -5.51
CA ASN A 198 12.08 11.29 -5.44
C ASN A 198 11.58 10.51 -6.68
N ILE A 199 10.36 10.77 -7.14
CA ILE A 199 9.82 10.15 -8.36
C ILE A 199 10.66 10.55 -9.58
N GLU A 200 10.92 11.83 -9.76
CA GLU A 200 11.73 12.36 -10.86
C GLU A 200 13.15 11.79 -10.85
N ARG A 201 13.77 11.71 -9.67
CA ARG A 201 15.07 11.06 -9.50
C ARG A 201 15.04 9.60 -9.94
N LEU A 202 14.03 8.84 -9.50
CA LEU A 202 13.89 7.43 -9.85
C LEU A 202 13.66 7.22 -11.35
N GLN A 203 12.80 8.04 -11.98
CA GLN A 203 12.58 7.97 -13.43
C GLN A 203 13.86 8.22 -14.22
N LYS A 204 14.73 9.11 -13.74
CA LYS A 204 15.99 9.44 -14.39
C LYS A 204 17.06 8.38 -14.15
N GLU A 205 17.21 7.89 -12.92
CA GLU A 205 18.35 7.09 -12.50
C GLU A 205 18.08 5.58 -12.54
N VAL A 206 16.79 5.13 -12.54
CA VAL A 206 16.41 3.71 -12.57
C VAL A 206 15.44 3.46 -13.73
N PRO A 207 15.91 3.43 -14.99
CA PRO A 207 15.04 3.40 -16.17
C PRO A 207 14.22 2.11 -16.30
N HIS A 208 14.60 1.02 -15.64
CA HIS A 208 13.87 -0.26 -15.57
C HIS A 208 12.88 -0.34 -14.40
N LEU A 209 12.61 0.80 -13.74
CA LEU A 209 11.67 0.89 -12.65
C LEU A 209 10.23 0.70 -13.15
N ASN A 210 9.52 -0.25 -12.56
CA ASN A 210 8.08 -0.40 -12.68
C ASN A 210 7.39 0.36 -11.53
N PHE A 211 7.08 1.64 -11.76
CA PHE A 211 6.49 2.51 -10.75
C PHE A 211 4.97 2.50 -10.84
N ASN A 212 4.30 2.23 -9.72
CA ASN A 212 2.86 2.18 -9.58
C ASN A 212 2.43 3.00 -8.36
N ILE A 213 1.21 3.54 -8.37
CA ILE A 213 0.59 4.11 -7.17
C ILE A 213 -0.39 3.11 -6.56
N ALA A 214 -0.38 3.03 -5.23
CA ALA A 214 -1.21 2.11 -4.47
C ALA A 214 -1.97 2.85 -3.35
N PRO A 215 -2.94 3.72 -3.69
CA PRO A 215 -3.74 4.43 -2.70
C PRO A 215 -4.59 3.47 -1.88
N THR A 216 -4.68 3.75 -0.58
CA THR A 216 -5.67 3.15 0.31
C THR A 216 -6.88 4.07 0.38
N ILE A 217 -7.99 3.64 -0.25
CA ILE A 217 -9.19 4.44 -0.43
C ILE A 217 -10.04 4.37 0.83
N SER A 218 -10.11 5.48 1.53
CA SER A 218 -10.98 5.76 2.67
C SER A 218 -12.06 6.77 2.27
N TRP A 219 -13.02 7.05 3.15
CA TRP A 219 -13.97 8.12 2.88
C TRP A 219 -13.27 9.48 2.72
N MET A 220 -12.17 9.74 3.42
CA MET A 220 -11.47 11.03 3.40
C MET A 220 -10.86 11.38 2.04
N ASN A 221 -10.29 10.41 1.33
CA ASN A 221 -9.64 10.64 0.04
C ASN A 221 -10.49 10.20 -1.15
N SER A 222 -11.70 9.71 -0.92
CA SER A 222 -12.56 9.10 -1.93
C SER A 222 -12.81 10.00 -3.16
N TYR A 223 -12.99 11.31 -2.96
CA TYR A 223 -13.13 12.24 -4.08
C TYR A 223 -11.81 12.51 -4.82
N ASN A 224 -10.66 12.36 -4.17
CA ASN A 224 -9.39 12.84 -4.67
C ASN A 224 -8.50 11.77 -5.29
N VAL A 225 -8.82 10.49 -5.10
CA VAL A 225 -8.04 9.39 -5.70
C VAL A 225 -8.07 9.46 -7.23
N VAL A 226 -9.20 9.81 -7.82
CA VAL A 226 -9.32 10.00 -9.27
C VAL A 226 -8.51 11.20 -9.76
N ASP A 227 -8.44 12.26 -8.95
CA ASP A 227 -7.66 13.45 -9.28
C ASP A 227 -6.15 13.15 -9.18
N LEU A 228 -5.73 12.41 -8.15
CA LEU A 228 -4.35 11.91 -8.01
C LEU A 228 -3.93 11.06 -9.22
N HIS A 229 -4.78 10.11 -9.64
CA HIS A 229 -4.49 9.26 -10.80
C HIS A 229 -4.32 10.08 -12.06
N ARG A 230 -5.24 11.03 -12.31
CA ARG A 230 -5.16 11.94 -13.47
C ARG A 230 -3.89 12.78 -13.44
N GLU A 231 -3.58 13.42 -12.32
CA GLU A 231 -2.37 14.24 -12.14
C GLU A 231 -1.11 13.43 -12.45
N PHE A 232 -1.02 12.20 -11.96
CA PHE A 232 0.15 11.34 -12.16
C PHE A 232 0.34 10.91 -13.62
N ILE A 233 -0.75 10.67 -14.35
CA ILE A 233 -0.70 10.39 -15.79
C ILE A 233 -0.29 11.66 -16.56
N GLU A 234 -0.90 12.82 -16.27
CA GLU A 234 -0.61 14.08 -16.94
C GLU A 234 0.83 14.54 -16.71
N LYS A 235 1.36 14.39 -15.49
CA LYS A 235 2.78 14.64 -15.16
C LYS A 235 3.74 13.55 -15.66
N LYS A 236 3.22 12.47 -16.24
CA LYS A 236 4.01 11.31 -16.68
C LYS A 236 4.80 10.62 -15.56
N TYR A 237 4.33 10.73 -14.33
CA TYR A 237 4.88 9.97 -13.21
C TYR A 237 4.52 8.49 -13.29
N ILE A 238 3.35 8.18 -13.85
CA ILE A 238 2.92 6.82 -14.22
C ILE A 238 2.39 6.78 -15.65
N THR A 239 2.34 5.59 -16.22
CA THR A 239 1.56 5.28 -17.42
C THR A 239 0.20 4.69 -17.04
N VAL A 240 -0.71 4.60 -18.00
CA VAL A 240 -1.98 3.87 -17.85
C VAL A 240 -1.71 2.41 -17.43
N GLY A 241 -2.54 1.86 -16.56
CA GLY A 241 -2.40 0.50 -16.01
C GLY A 241 -1.50 0.43 -14.75
N LYS A 242 -1.20 1.57 -14.11
CA LYS A 242 -0.26 1.66 -12.99
C LYS A 242 -0.89 2.13 -11.67
N ILE A 243 -2.20 1.89 -11.49
CA ILE A 243 -2.87 2.13 -10.21
C ILE A 243 -3.37 0.82 -9.58
N HIS A 244 -3.11 0.65 -8.28
CA HIS A 244 -3.62 -0.42 -7.45
C HIS A 244 -4.56 0.17 -6.39
N ALA A 245 -5.86 0.26 -6.69
CA ALA A 245 -6.86 0.80 -5.77
C ALA A 245 -7.16 -0.18 -4.63
N ASN A 246 -6.74 0.12 -3.41
CA ASN A 246 -7.00 -0.67 -2.21
C ASN A 246 -8.14 -0.03 -1.41
N ILE A 247 -9.27 -0.72 -1.26
CA ILE A 247 -10.40 -0.22 -0.47
C ILE A 247 -10.12 -0.49 1.01
N LEU A 248 -10.24 0.54 1.85
CA LEU A 248 -10.04 0.43 3.28
C LEU A 248 -11.24 -0.24 3.95
N HIS A 249 -10.98 -1.34 4.64
CA HIS A 249 -11.97 -2.03 5.48
C HIS A 249 -11.71 -1.83 6.98
N ASN A 250 -10.46 -1.64 7.34
CA ASN A 250 -10.04 -1.48 8.73
C ASN A 250 -8.93 -0.40 8.83
N PRO A 251 -9.04 0.60 9.72
CA PRO A 251 -10.07 0.76 10.76
C PRO A 251 -11.45 1.17 10.18
N PRO A 252 -12.56 0.62 10.71
CA PRO A 252 -13.89 0.75 10.08
C PRO A 252 -14.42 2.19 10.07
N GLN A 253 -13.99 3.06 10.99
CA GLN A 253 -14.39 4.47 11.01
C GLN A 253 -13.93 5.27 9.78
N TYR A 254 -12.98 4.75 9.02
CA TYR A 254 -12.48 5.37 7.79
C TYR A 254 -12.99 4.69 6.51
N ALA A 255 -13.82 3.66 6.63
CA ALA A 255 -14.35 2.95 5.47
C ALA A 255 -15.33 3.80 4.66
N LEU A 256 -15.39 3.58 3.34
CA LEU A 256 -16.22 4.36 2.41
C LEU A 256 -17.71 4.38 2.79
N TYR A 257 -18.26 3.27 3.30
CA TYR A 257 -19.67 3.16 3.67
C TYR A 257 -20.08 4.05 4.84
N LYS A 258 -19.14 4.72 5.51
CA LYS A 258 -19.45 5.73 6.53
C LYS A 258 -19.96 7.05 5.94
N LEU A 259 -19.77 7.27 4.64
CA LEU A 259 -20.31 8.48 3.99
C LEU A 259 -21.82 8.43 3.88
N PRO A 260 -22.50 9.58 4.06
CA PRO A 260 -23.92 9.71 3.75
C PRO A 260 -24.23 9.35 2.29
N LYS A 261 -25.46 8.86 2.05
CA LYS A 261 -25.89 8.41 0.72
C LYS A 261 -25.63 9.43 -0.39
N GLY A 262 -25.88 10.72 -0.13
CA GLY A 262 -25.62 11.78 -1.13
C GLY A 262 -24.17 11.85 -1.60
N HIS A 263 -23.21 11.67 -0.68
CA HIS A 263 -21.80 11.58 -1.04
C HIS A 263 -21.48 10.30 -1.82
N LEU A 264 -22.05 9.16 -1.42
CA LEU A 264 -21.83 7.89 -2.11
C LEU A 264 -22.36 7.93 -3.56
N ASP A 265 -23.55 8.50 -3.78
CA ASP A 265 -24.12 8.71 -5.13
C ASP A 265 -23.25 9.66 -5.97
N ALA A 266 -22.74 10.75 -5.37
CA ALA A 266 -21.84 11.69 -6.04
C ALA A 266 -20.49 11.03 -6.41
N LEU A 267 -19.96 10.15 -5.55
CA LEU A 267 -18.75 9.39 -5.82
C LEU A 267 -18.93 8.42 -6.99
N VAL A 268 -20.02 7.66 -7.03
CA VAL A 268 -20.34 6.78 -8.17
C VAL A 268 -20.29 7.57 -9.49
N ASN A 269 -20.92 8.76 -9.51
CA ASN A 269 -20.88 9.62 -10.69
C ASN A 269 -19.46 10.11 -11.04
N LYS A 270 -18.67 10.52 -10.03
CA LYS A 270 -17.30 10.99 -10.25
C LYS A 270 -16.41 9.87 -10.78
N TYR A 271 -16.51 8.67 -10.22
CA TYR A 271 -15.72 7.52 -10.66
C TYR A 271 -16.12 7.07 -12.08
N ASN A 272 -17.41 7.03 -12.40
CA ASN A 272 -17.86 6.72 -13.77
C ASN A 272 -17.32 7.73 -14.79
N LYS A 273 -17.34 9.04 -14.48
CA LYS A 273 -16.75 10.06 -15.36
C LYS A 273 -15.25 9.86 -15.54
N HIS A 274 -14.56 9.42 -14.50
CA HIS A 274 -13.12 9.12 -14.57
C HIS A 274 -12.85 7.88 -15.42
N ILE A 275 -13.67 6.84 -15.31
CA ILE A 275 -13.61 5.65 -16.16
C ILE A 275 -13.80 6.04 -17.65
N GLU A 276 -14.77 6.90 -17.95
CA GLU A 276 -14.94 7.39 -19.32
C GLU A 276 -13.72 8.19 -19.81
N TRP A 277 -13.09 9.00 -18.95
CA TRP A 277 -11.84 9.69 -19.29
C TRP A 277 -10.70 8.69 -19.58
N ILE A 278 -10.54 7.62 -18.79
CA ILE A 278 -9.50 6.60 -19.05
C ILE A 278 -9.69 5.97 -20.45
N LYS A 279 -10.92 5.74 -20.89
CA LYS A 279 -11.22 5.19 -22.22
C LYS A 279 -10.71 6.09 -23.36
N THR A 280 -10.64 7.42 -23.13
CA THR A 280 -10.18 8.39 -24.13
C THR A 280 -8.66 8.49 -24.24
N LEU A 281 -7.90 7.90 -23.29
CA LEU A 281 -6.45 8.01 -23.29
C LEU A 281 -5.81 7.23 -24.45
N ASP A 282 -4.74 7.77 -24.99
CA ASP A 282 -3.91 7.09 -25.99
C ASP A 282 -3.00 6.06 -25.31
N ALA A 283 -3.54 4.86 -25.11
CA ALA A 283 -2.85 3.75 -24.45
C ALA A 283 -3.45 2.42 -24.90
N PRO A 284 -2.68 1.30 -24.81
CA PRO A 284 -3.17 -0.04 -25.10
C PRO A 284 -4.42 -0.41 -24.28
N ASP A 285 -5.40 -1.06 -24.92
CA ASP A 285 -6.69 -1.37 -24.29
C ASP A 285 -6.56 -2.27 -23.06
N ASN A 286 -5.60 -3.19 -23.04
CA ASN A 286 -5.34 -4.03 -21.87
C ASN A 286 -4.88 -3.20 -20.64
N LEU A 287 -4.10 -2.14 -20.86
CA LEU A 287 -3.66 -1.25 -19.77
C LEU A 287 -4.82 -0.34 -19.30
N LYS A 288 -5.61 0.20 -20.24
CA LYS A 288 -6.85 0.93 -19.88
C LYS A 288 -7.78 0.05 -19.06
N THR A 289 -7.95 -1.21 -19.45
CA THR A 289 -8.79 -2.17 -18.73
C THR A 289 -8.30 -2.38 -17.29
N MET A 290 -7.00 -2.40 -17.02
CA MET A 290 -6.47 -2.53 -15.66
C MET A 290 -6.92 -1.36 -14.76
N ASP A 291 -6.77 -0.13 -15.22
CA ASP A 291 -7.19 1.06 -14.46
C ASP A 291 -8.72 1.13 -14.34
N ILE A 292 -9.46 0.82 -15.41
CA ILE A 292 -10.93 0.77 -15.39
C ILE A 292 -11.41 -0.21 -14.31
N LEU A 293 -10.90 -1.44 -14.30
CA LEU A 293 -11.27 -2.45 -13.31
C LEU A 293 -10.93 -2.02 -11.87
N ALA A 294 -9.81 -1.30 -11.66
CA ALA A 294 -9.45 -0.76 -10.36
C ALA A 294 -10.52 0.22 -9.84
N PHE A 295 -11.05 1.11 -10.69
CA PHE A 295 -12.09 2.06 -10.31
C PHE A 295 -13.49 1.45 -10.30
N GLU A 296 -13.82 0.53 -11.21
CA GLU A 296 -15.09 -0.22 -11.19
C GLU A 296 -15.27 -1.00 -9.89
N LYS A 297 -14.20 -1.62 -9.38
CA LYS A 297 -14.21 -2.29 -8.07
C LYS A 297 -14.69 -1.37 -6.95
N VAL A 298 -14.27 -0.10 -6.97
CA VAL A 298 -14.72 0.90 -5.97
C VAL A 298 -16.19 1.24 -6.18
N VAL A 299 -16.64 1.42 -7.42
CA VAL A 299 -18.05 1.68 -7.76
C VAL A 299 -18.94 0.52 -7.29
N VAL A 300 -18.53 -0.72 -7.54
CA VAL A 300 -19.25 -1.92 -7.09
C VAL A 300 -19.34 -1.94 -5.57
N TYR A 301 -18.22 -1.73 -4.88
CA TYR A 301 -18.18 -1.70 -3.42
C TYR A 301 -19.12 -0.65 -2.82
N ILE A 302 -19.17 0.56 -3.41
CA ILE A 302 -20.10 1.62 -2.99
C ILE A 302 -21.56 1.20 -3.21
N LYS A 303 -21.89 0.61 -4.36
CA LYS A 303 -23.26 0.18 -4.70
C LYS A 303 -23.73 -0.95 -3.79
N GLU A 304 -22.89 -1.96 -3.53
CA GLU A 304 -23.20 -3.03 -2.59
C GLU A 304 -23.42 -2.49 -1.17
N GLY A 305 -22.64 -1.51 -0.75
CA GLY A 305 -22.85 -0.80 0.52
C GLY A 305 -24.17 -0.04 0.60
N LEU A 306 -24.63 0.56 -0.50
CA LEU A 306 -25.90 1.26 -0.58
C LEU A 306 -27.12 0.31 -0.55
N GLU A 307 -26.97 -0.89 -1.11
CA GLU A 307 -28.01 -1.93 -1.15
C GLU A 307 -28.11 -2.70 0.16
N SER A 308 -26.99 -2.80 0.91
CA SER A 308 -27.00 -3.45 2.21
C SER A 308 -27.85 -2.63 3.19
N LYS A 309 -28.95 -3.25 3.69
CA LYS A 309 -29.86 -2.64 4.68
C LYS A 309 -29.24 -2.49 6.08
N VAL A 310 -27.92 -2.57 6.20
CA VAL A 310 -27.22 -2.34 7.45
C VAL A 310 -27.26 -0.84 7.71
N ASP A 311 -28.03 -0.44 8.72
CA ASP A 311 -28.18 0.95 9.19
C ASP A 311 -26.85 1.48 9.79
N ASN A 312 -25.82 1.52 8.94
CA ASN A 312 -24.47 1.95 9.28
C ASN A 312 -24.34 3.48 9.39
N HIS A 313 -25.44 4.21 9.11
CA HIS A 313 -25.48 5.67 9.10
C HIS A 313 -25.61 6.31 10.49
N LYS A 314 -25.71 5.51 11.58
CA LYS A 314 -25.88 6.03 12.94
C LYS A 314 -24.62 6.56 13.59
N GLU A 315 -23.44 6.21 13.06
CA GLU A 315 -22.18 6.76 13.53
C GLU A 315 -21.74 7.92 12.65
N GLU A 316 -21.42 9.04 13.28
CA GLU A 316 -20.94 10.23 12.59
C GLU A 316 -19.68 9.91 11.77
N THR A 317 -19.66 10.28 10.50
CA THR A 317 -18.53 10.04 9.59
C THR A 317 -17.27 10.71 10.10
N TYR A 318 -17.37 12.01 10.43
CA TYR A 318 -16.27 12.73 11.08
C TYR A 318 -16.43 12.58 12.61
N SER A 319 -15.67 11.67 13.18
CA SER A 319 -15.78 11.27 14.58
C SER A 319 -14.98 12.17 15.52
N ILE A 320 -15.32 12.13 16.81
CA ILE A 320 -14.56 12.79 17.87
C ILE A 320 -13.09 12.34 17.90
N ILE A 321 -12.79 11.11 17.47
CA ILE A 321 -11.42 10.60 17.34
C ILE A 321 -10.65 11.42 16.32
N GLN A 322 -11.26 11.69 15.16
CA GLN A 322 -10.64 12.49 14.10
C GLN A 322 -10.48 13.94 14.51
N ALA A 323 -11.49 14.54 15.18
CA ALA A 323 -11.42 15.91 15.70
C ALA A 323 -10.28 16.06 16.72
N ASN A 324 -10.12 15.11 17.63
CA ASN A 324 -9.02 15.09 18.59
C ASN A 324 -7.65 14.95 17.93
N LEU A 325 -7.56 14.13 16.87
CA LEU A 325 -6.33 13.97 16.10
C LEU A 325 -5.97 15.28 15.38
N ASP A 326 -6.94 15.94 14.76
CA ASP A 326 -6.75 17.22 14.08
C ASP A 326 -6.29 18.32 15.05
N LYS A 327 -6.92 18.40 16.22
CA LYS A 327 -6.53 19.31 17.29
C LYS A 327 -5.10 19.06 17.75
N LEU A 328 -4.74 17.80 17.98
CA LEU A 328 -3.39 17.39 18.37
C LEU A 328 -2.35 17.77 17.31
N ARG A 329 -2.65 17.54 16.04
CA ARG A 329 -1.76 17.81 14.91
C ARG A 329 -1.81 19.25 14.39
N LYS A 330 -2.70 20.08 14.95
CA LYS A 330 -2.93 21.49 14.58
C LYS A 330 -3.26 21.64 13.08
N VAL A 331 -4.15 20.80 12.60
CA VAL A 331 -4.66 20.81 11.23
C VAL A 331 -6.19 20.91 11.24
N ASP A 332 -6.79 21.34 10.13
CA ASP A 332 -8.24 21.38 9.94
C ASP A 332 -8.58 20.56 8.70
N PHE A 333 -9.26 19.42 8.90
CA PHE A 333 -9.71 18.55 7.83
C PHE A 333 -10.56 19.28 6.80
N PHE A 334 -11.52 20.08 7.24
CA PHE A 334 -12.49 20.72 6.34
C PHE A 334 -11.89 21.86 5.51
N ASN A 335 -10.78 22.45 5.95
CA ASN A 335 -10.02 23.40 5.14
C ASN A 335 -9.26 22.69 4.01
N ILE A 336 -8.83 21.46 4.23
CA ILE A 336 -8.08 20.66 3.25
C ILE A 336 -9.03 19.90 2.31
N PHE A 337 -10.17 19.47 2.83
CA PHE A 337 -11.21 18.70 2.12
C PHE A 337 -12.56 19.42 2.18
N PRO A 338 -12.72 20.57 1.51
CA PRO A 338 -13.94 21.38 1.57
C PRO A 338 -15.18 20.68 1.01
N GLU A 339 -15.01 19.65 0.20
CA GLU A 339 -16.08 18.81 -0.31
C GLU A 339 -16.88 18.08 0.77
N PHE A 340 -16.38 18.02 1.99
CA PHE A 340 -17.04 17.42 3.15
C PHE A 340 -17.51 18.46 4.19
N ALA A 341 -17.65 19.73 3.81
CA ALA A 341 -18.00 20.80 4.74
C ALA A 341 -19.35 20.58 5.45
N ASP A 342 -20.28 19.87 4.80
CA ASP A 342 -21.59 19.47 5.34
C ASP A 342 -21.50 18.40 6.44
N LEU A 343 -20.37 17.70 6.55
CA LEU A 343 -20.11 16.73 7.62
C LEU A 343 -19.55 17.39 8.88
N LYS A 344 -19.30 18.70 8.84
CA LYS A 344 -18.74 19.44 9.98
C LYS A 344 -19.78 19.56 11.10
N ASN A 345 -19.58 18.80 12.17
CA ASN A 345 -20.42 18.89 13.36
C ASN A 345 -19.88 19.97 14.30
N LYS A 346 -20.72 20.98 14.64
CA LYS A 346 -20.32 22.09 15.50
C LYS A 346 -19.92 21.65 16.91
N HIS A 347 -20.46 20.53 17.41
CA HIS A 347 -20.19 20.02 18.75
C HIS A 347 -18.75 19.53 18.99
N TYR A 348 -17.95 19.33 17.94
CA TYR A 348 -16.56 18.88 18.09
C TYR A 348 -15.52 20.01 18.15
N TYR A 349 -15.94 21.26 17.95
CA TYR A 349 -15.05 22.42 17.86
C TYR A 349 -15.25 23.41 19.02
N GLU A 350 -16.23 23.18 19.90
CA GLU A 350 -16.44 23.88 21.16
C GLU A 350 -15.71 23.17 22.33
#